data_65772b5955e1c2cc37f8700a13dd1282
#
_entry.id   65772b5955e1c2cc37f8700a13dd1282
#
_cell.length_a   1.000
_cell.length_b   1.000
_cell.length_c   1.000
_cell.angle_alpha   90.00
_cell.angle_beta   90.00
_cell.angle_gamma   90.00
#
_symmetry.space_group_name_H-M   'P 1'
#
loop_
_entity.id
_entity.type
_entity.pdbx_description
1 polymer ?
#
loop_
_entity_poly.entity_id
_entity_poly.type
_entity_poly.pdbx_seq_one_letter_code
_entity_poly.pdbx_strand_id
1 'polypeptide(L)'
;MSNKSNESSKSSKSSKLSKLSEGEEKKMDDEPPIALNLGCGKNILPSEQGWINVDGMKNDGVDVVFDLDDCRTSPLPFDDDSVSVVLLSHVMEHLHHTLPLMDEVYRVCKSDAKIIIRTPHGASDDAWEDPTHLRGYFPSSFEYFSQPMYWRADYGYKGDFKSEVVNLYIENKVLKDDTNEEIIRKVMHERNWVSEMEAVLSCIKPARKADKQLRSVPRLQILKRGPDLNPEGQNGIGAQGKQMKEVRNDSKDNVVELVD
;
A
#
# COMPACT_ATOMS: atom_id res chain seq x y z
N MET A 1 20.19 36.41 -73.05
CA MET A 1 21.20 35.68 -73.86
C MET A 1 21.59 34.46 -73.12
N SER A 2 21.16 33.37 -73.64
CA SER A 2 21.79 32.08 -73.87
C SER A 2 22.18 31.30 -72.61
N ASN A 3 21.47 30.30 -72.31
CA ASN A 3 21.47 28.89 -72.86
C ASN A 3 22.57 28.01 -72.33
N LYS A 4 22.19 26.97 -71.75
CA LYS A 4 22.20 25.50 -72.08
C LYS A 4 22.61 24.71 -70.84
N SER A 5 21.71 23.92 -70.29
CA SER A 5 21.49 22.46 -70.49
C SER A 5 22.74 21.61 -70.38
N ASN A 6 22.74 20.69 -69.46
CA ASN A 6 22.72 19.27 -69.79
C ASN A 6 22.46 18.33 -68.61
N GLU A 7 21.77 17.33 -68.97
CA GLU A 7 21.29 16.16 -68.26
C GLU A 7 22.38 15.14 -67.89
N SER A 8 21.90 14.30 -67.00
CA SER A 8 22.16 12.84 -66.92
C SER A 8 23.39 12.38 -66.13
N SER A 9 23.19 11.66 -65.08
CA SER A 9 23.10 10.19 -65.15
C SER A 9 22.73 9.58 -63.80
N LYS A 10 21.80 8.67 -63.89
CA LYS A 10 21.40 7.68 -62.90
C LYS A 10 22.57 6.86 -62.41
N SER A 11 22.58 6.48 -61.13
CA SER A 11 22.65 5.05 -60.78
C SER A 11 22.82 4.83 -59.26
N SER A 12 21.82 4.20 -58.68
CA SER A 12 21.88 3.17 -57.67
C SER A 12 22.90 3.26 -56.53
N LYS A 13 22.36 3.49 -55.30
CA LYS A 13 22.69 2.73 -54.14
C LYS A 13 21.54 2.82 -53.13
N SER A 14 20.48 2.12 -53.41
CA SER A 14 19.57 1.56 -52.43
C SER A 14 20.27 0.40 -51.70
N SER A 15 19.88 0.21 -50.45
CA SER A 15 20.30 -0.89 -49.58
C SER A 15 21.54 -0.65 -48.72
N LYS A 16 21.28 0.00 -47.54
CA LYS A 16 21.96 -0.27 -46.26
C LYS A 16 21.43 0.68 -45.17
N LEU A 17 20.15 0.67 -44.95
CA LEU A 17 19.55 1.32 -43.75
C LEU A 17 18.37 0.47 -43.29
N SER A 18 18.64 -0.74 -42.85
CA SER A 18 17.65 -1.57 -42.19
C SER A 18 18.37 -2.68 -41.44
N LYS A 19 19.11 -2.34 -40.40
CA LYS A 19 19.61 -3.26 -39.36
C LYS A 19 20.31 -2.46 -38.25
N LEU A 20 19.60 -1.62 -37.54
CA LEU A 20 20.03 -1.05 -36.23
C LEU A 20 18.78 -0.55 -35.52
N SER A 21 17.94 -1.45 -35.07
CA SER A 21 16.87 -1.17 -34.08
C SER A 21 16.21 -2.46 -33.57
N GLU A 22 17.00 -3.45 -33.22
CA GLU A 22 16.54 -4.60 -32.44
C GLU A 22 17.69 -4.99 -31.52
N GLY A 23 17.68 -4.52 -30.28
CA GLY A 23 18.69 -4.98 -29.34
C GLY A 23 18.98 -4.11 -28.12
N GLU A 24 18.05 -3.29 -27.64
CA GLU A 24 18.19 -2.66 -26.30
C GLU A 24 16.85 -2.48 -25.59
N GLU A 25 15.99 -3.47 -25.64
CA GLU A 25 14.85 -3.59 -24.74
C GLU A 25 14.89 -4.98 -24.12
N LYS A 26 15.65 -5.15 -23.03
CA LYS A 26 15.42 -6.18 -22.00
C LYS A 26 16.61 -6.30 -21.06
N LYS A 27 16.71 -5.39 -20.11
CA LYS A 27 17.50 -5.61 -18.89
C LYS A 27 17.03 -4.63 -17.82
N MET A 28 15.79 -4.77 -17.36
CA MET A 28 15.31 -4.05 -16.17
C MET A 28 14.36 -4.88 -15.28
N ASP A 29 14.24 -6.19 -15.49
CA ASP A 29 13.22 -7.00 -14.81
C ASP A 29 13.75 -8.15 -13.95
N ASP A 30 15.04 -8.20 -13.61
CA ASP A 30 15.60 -9.33 -12.84
C ASP A 30 15.95 -8.99 -11.37
N GLU A 31 15.82 -7.75 -10.91
CA GLU A 31 15.94 -7.48 -9.49
C GLU A 31 14.59 -7.68 -8.79
N PRO A 32 14.56 -8.38 -7.64
CA PRO A 32 13.32 -8.56 -6.91
C PRO A 32 12.72 -7.19 -6.56
N PRO A 33 11.39 -7.04 -6.62
CA PRO A 33 10.74 -5.77 -6.30
C PRO A 33 11.07 -5.36 -4.87
N ILE A 34 11.51 -4.13 -4.66
CA ILE A 34 11.80 -3.60 -3.34
C ILE A 34 10.49 -3.51 -2.54
N ALA A 35 10.51 -4.10 -1.34
CA ALA A 35 9.42 -4.04 -0.39
C ALA A 35 9.92 -3.45 0.94
N LEU A 36 9.20 -2.50 1.53
CA LEU A 36 9.55 -1.87 2.79
C LEU A 36 8.67 -2.37 3.93
N ASN A 37 9.30 -2.77 5.03
CA ASN A 37 8.67 -3.05 6.30
C ASN A 37 8.97 -1.88 7.24
N LEU A 38 8.11 -0.88 7.25
CA LEU A 38 8.31 0.38 8.00
C LEU A 38 7.81 0.23 9.44
N GLY A 39 8.66 0.59 10.40
CA GLY A 39 8.39 0.39 11.83
C GLY A 39 8.38 -1.11 12.17
N CYS A 40 9.37 -1.83 11.68
CA CYS A 40 9.40 -3.29 11.76
C CYS A 40 9.51 -3.83 13.20
N GLY A 41 10.03 -3.05 14.15
CA GLY A 41 10.26 -3.51 15.51
C GLY A 41 11.10 -4.79 15.53
N LYS A 42 10.52 -5.85 16.10
CA LYS A 42 11.08 -7.20 16.11
C LYS A 42 10.52 -8.11 15.01
N ASN A 43 9.56 -7.65 14.24
CA ASN A 43 8.94 -8.41 13.15
C ASN A 43 9.73 -8.26 11.86
N ILE A 44 10.89 -8.89 11.82
CA ILE A 44 11.82 -8.84 10.69
C ILE A 44 11.30 -9.71 9.54
N LEU A 45 11.18 -9.11 8.37
CA LEU A 45 10.81 -9.82 7.15
C LEU A 45 12.06 -10.20 6.33
N PRO A 46 12.01 -11.34 5.60
CA PRO A 46 13.18 -11.90 4.94
C PRO A 46 13.71 -11.03 3.80
N SER A 47 14.98 -10.65 3.87
CA SER A 47 15.63 -9.84 2.82
C SER A 47 15.78 -10.57 1.49
N GLU A 48 15.87 -11.90 1.50
CA GLU A 48 15.88 -12.74 0.30
C GLU A 48 14.57 -12.67 -0.53
N GLN A 49 13.51 -12.13 0.07
CA GLN A 49 12.23 -11.86 -0.59
C GLN A 49 12.09 -10.39 -1.03
N GLY A 50 13.17 -9.61 -0.94
CA GLY A 50 13.20 -8.20 -1.32
C GLY A 50 12.71 -7.24 -0.21
N TRP A 51 12.53 -7.73 1.04
CA TRP A 51 12.15 -6.87 2.15
C TRP A 51 13.34 -6.09 2.70
N ILE A 52 13.12 -4.81 2.97
CA ILE A 52 14.02 -3.92 3.70
C ILE A 52 13.29 -3.52 4.98
N ASN A 53 13.88 -3.86 6.13
CA ASN A 53 13.31 -3.60 7.44
C ASN A 53 13.81 -2.26 7.97
N VAL A 54 12.88 -1.33 8.23
CA VAL A 54 13.15 0.03 8.67
C VAL A 54 12.55 0.25 10.05
N ASP A 55 13.31 0.79 10.98
CA ASP A 55 12.83 1.14 12.32
C ASP A 55 13.60 2.34 12.89
N GLY A 56 12.98 3.11 13.79
CA GLY A 56 13.65 4.20 14.51
C GLY A 56 14.71 3.71 15.49
N MET A 57 14.62 2.45 15.92
CA MET A 57 15.56 1.82 16.85
C MET A 57 16.43 0.79 16.13
N LYS A 58 17.72 0.80 16.46
CA LYS A 58 18.66 -0.21 15.96
C LYS A 58 18.46 -1.51 16.71
N ASN A 59 17.84 -2.49 16.08
CA ASN A 59 17.67 -3.86 16.56
C ASN A 59 18.27 -4.86 15.56
N ASP A 60 18.42 -6.12 16.00
CA ASP A 60 18.87 -7.19 15.11
C ASP A 60 17.86 -7.38 13.96
N GLY A 61 18.37 -7.39 12.73
CA GLY A 61 17.58 -7.53 11.51
C GLY A 61 17.01 -6.22 10.94
N VAL A 62 17.22 -5.08 11.62
CA VAL A 62 16.90 -3.76 11.05
C VAL A 62 17.95 -3.38 10.03
N ASP A 63 17.55 -3.21 8.78
CA ASP A 63 18.43 -2.87 7.67
C ASP A 63 18.73 -1.37 7.63
N VAL A 64 17.70 -0.54 7.88
CA VAL A 64 17.79 0.93 7.86
C VAL A 64 17.24 1.50 9.16
N VAL A 65 18.05 2.29 9.86
CA VAL A 65 17.62 3.02 11.07
C VAL A 65 17.11 4.39 10.64
N PHE A 66 15.79 4.63 10.79
CA PHE A 66 15.14 5.87 10.42
C PHE A 66 13.87 6.08 11.26
N ASP A 67 13.75 7.24 11.90
CA ASP A 67 12.54 7.65 12.60
C ASP A 67 11.49 8.14 11.60
N LEU A 68 10.36 7.45 11.53
CA LEU A 68 9.31 7.75 10.56
C LEU A 68 8.64 9.13 10.79
N ASP A 69 8.68 9.67 12.01
CA ASP A 69 8.22 11.03 12.29
C ASP A 69 9.16 12.11 11.72
N ASP A 70 10.41 11.74 11.39
CA ASP A 70 11.36 12.63 10.73
C ASP A 70 11.02 12.89 9.25
N CYS A 71 10.11 12.16 8.64
CA CYS A 71 9.64 12.41 7.27
C CYS A 71 9.15 13.84 7.04
N ARG A 72 8.85 14.57 8.10
CA ARG A 72 8.55 16.01 8.04
C ARG A 72 9.73 16.86 7.58
N THR A 73 10.96 16.45 7.87
CA THR A 73 12.19 17.24 7.67
C THR A 73 13.26 16.53 6.88
N SER A 74 13.17 15.22 6.77
CA SER A 74 14.16 14.36 6.11
C SER A 74 13.43 13.32 5.23
N PRO A 75 13.85 13.13 3.98
CA PRO A 75 13.25 12.13 3.13
C PRO A 75 13.62 10.70 3.58
N LEU A 76 12.75 9.74 3.31
CA LEU A 76 13.10 8.32 3.39
C LEU A 76 14.31 8.04 2.49
N PRO A 77 15.30 7.23 2.93
CA PRO A 77 16.53 6.99 2.19
C PRO A 77 16.36 5.99 1.04
N PHE A 78 15.35 6.21 0.22
CA PHE A 78 15.02 5.40 -0.95
C PHE A 78 14.74 6.32 -2.15
N ASP A 79 15.07 5.83 -3.35
CA ASP A 79 14.86 6.57 -4.59
C ASP A 79 13.36 6.72 -4.92
N ASP A 80 13.03 7.77 -5.69
CA ASP A 80 11.69 7.95 -6.23
C ASP A 80 11.30 6.74 -7.09
N ASP A 81 10.04 6.35 -7.05
CA ASP A 81 9.48 5.29 -7.90
C ASP A 81 10.24 3.95 -7.85
N SER A 82 10.85 3.62 -6.71
CA SER A 82 11.67 2.40 -6.55
C SER A 82 10.91 1.25 -5.85
N VAL A 83 9.94 1.57 -4.99
CA VAL A 83 9.29 0.63 -4.08
C VAL A 83 8.00 0.09 -4.67
N SER A 84 7.78 -1.22 -4.55
CA SER A 84 6.58 -1.90 -5.06
C SER A 84 5.58 -2.28 -3.96
N VAL A 85 6.05 -2.47 -2.73
CA VAL A 85 5.20 -2.83 -1.58
C VAL A 85 5.69 -2.09 -0.33
N VAL A 86 4.75 -1.60 0.46
CA VAL A 86 5.02 -1.03 1.80
C VAL A 86 4.10 -1.70 2.81
N LEU A 87 4.67 -2.17 3.91
CA LEU A 87 3.95 -2.65 5.08
C LEU A 87 4.16 -1.67 6.24
N LEU A 88 3.06 -1.28 6.88
CA LEU A 88 2.99 -0.51 8.12
C LEU A 88 2.11 -1.31 9.09
N SER A 89 2.72 -2.08 9.99
CA SER A 89 1.98 -2.96 10.91
C SER A 89 2.11 -2.46 12.34
N HIS A 90 1.03 -1.93 12.90
CA HIS A 90 1.00 -1.30 14.23
C HIS A 90 2.06 -0.17 14.36
N VAL A 91 1.97 0.78 13.46
CA VAL A 91 2.90 1.91 13.34
C VAL A 91 2.15 3.24 13.30
N MET A 92 1.12 3.32 12.47
CA MET A 92 0.42 4.58 12.17
C MET A 92 -0.22 5.21 13.40
N GLU A 93 -0.67 4.41 14.35
CA GLU A 93 -1.28 4.82 15.62
C GLU A 93 -0.29 5.53 16.55
N HIS A 94 1.00 5.27 16.41
CA HIS A 94 2.07 5.86 17.23
C HIS A 94 2.65 7.16 16.66
N LEU A 95 2.40 7.47 15.37
CA LEU A 95 3.06 8.57 14.69
C LEU A 95 2.36 9.91 14.93
N HIS A 96 3.16 10.96 15.18
CA HIS A 96 2.69 12.35 15.24
C HIS A 96 2.39 12.89 13.84
N HIS A 97 3.19 12.52 12.84
CA HIS A 97 3.21 13.13 11.50
C HIS A 97 2.88 12.13 10.38
N THR A 98 1.65 11.61 10.37
CA THR A 98 1.22 10.60 9.38
C THR A 98 1.17 11.13 7.94
N LEU A 99 0.78 12.38 7.69
CA LEU A 99 0.72 12.92 6.32
C LEU A 99 2.11 13.11 5.71
N PRO A 100 3.12 13.65 6.41
CA PRO A 100 4.50 13.68 5.91
C PRO A 100 5.07 12.29 5.58
N LEU A 101 4.81 11.29 6.42
CA LEU A 101 5.20 9.92 6.11
C LEU A 101 4.53 9.43 4.82
N MET A 102 3.21 9.63 4.68
CA MET A 102 2.50 9.17 3.49
C MET A 102 2.88 9.93 2.23
N ASP A 103 3.35 11.19 2.33
CA ASP A 103 3.97 11.91 1.21
C ASP A 103 5.29 11.25 0.77
N GLU A 104 6.12 10.84 1.71
CA GLU A 104 7.36 10.13 1.43
C GLU A 104 7.11 8.72 0.88
N VAL A 105 6.15 7.98 1.46
CA VAL A 105 5.70 6.70 0.91
C VAL A 105 5.21 6.88 -0.53
N TYR A 106 4.47 7.96 -0.81
CA TYR A 106 4.06 8.26 -2.17
C TYR A 106 5.25 8.51 -3.10
N ARG A 107 6.24 9.30 -2.66
CA ARG A 107 7.44 9.60 -3.45
C ARG A 107 8.19 8.34 -3.85
N VAL A 108 8.47 7.46 -2.90
CA VAL A 108 9.29 6.26 -3.13
C VAL A 108 8.53 5.13 -3.85
N CYS A 109 7.21 5.09 -3.75
CA CYS A 109 6.40 4.06 -4.36
C CYS A 109 6.31 4.21 -5.88
N LYS A 110 6.35 3.10 -6.61
CA LYS A 110 5.96 3.01 -8.02
C LYS A 110 4.46 3.26 -8.18
N SER A 111 4.03 3.59 -9.39
CA SER A 111 2.60 3.50 -9.72
C SER A 111 2.09 2.09 -9.46
N ASP A 112 0.86 2.00 -8.93
CA ASP A 112 0.21 0.74 -8.54
C ASP A 112 0.89 -0.05 -7.41
N ALA A 113 1.95 0.49 -6.78
CA ALA A 113 2.53 -0.08 -5.57
C ALA A 113 1.45 -0.30 -4.49
N LYS A 114 1.59 -1.37 -3.71
CA LYS A 114 0.64 -1.74 -2.66
C LYS A 114 1.15 -1.29 -1.29
N ILE A 115 0.28 -0.60 -0.58
CA ILE A 115 0.52 -0.17 0.80
C ILE A 115 -0.45 -0.92 1.69
N ILE A 116 0.11 -1.69 2.62
CA ILE A 116 -0.64 -2.50 3.58
C ILE A 116 -0.49 -1.83 4.94
N ILE A 117 -1.59 -1.41 5.53
CA ILE A 117 -1.60 -0.75 6.83
C ILE A 117 -2.44 -1.59 7.79
N ARG A 118 -1.83 -2.06 8.87
CA ARG A 118 -2.52 -2.73 9.98
C ARG A 118 -2.50 -1.83 11.19
N THR A 119 -3.65 -1.72 11.87
CA THR A 119 -3.82 -0.88 13.06
C THR A 119 -5.01 -1.38 13.87
N PRO A 120 -5.03 -1.20 15.20
CA PRO A 120 -6.21 -1.48 15.99
C PRO A 120 -7.40 -0.66 15.50
N HIS A 121 -8.60 -1.24 15.56
CA HIS A 121 -9.82 -0.50 15.22
C HIS A 121 -10.13 0.55 16.30
N GLY A 122 -10.45 1.77 15.91
CA GLY A 122 -10.68 2.90 16.83
C GLY A 122 -11.79 2.69 17.87
N ALA A 123 -12.66 1.68 17.70
CA ALA A 123 -13.66 1.28 18.69
C ALA A 123 -13.24 0.06 19.52
N SER A 124 -11.99 -0.41 19.42
CA SER A 124 -11.44 -1.46 20.30
C SER A 124 -10.75 -0.84 21.50
N ASP A 125 -10.63 -1.63 22.56
CA ASP A 125 -9.83 -1.26 23.74
C ASP A 125 -8.36 -1.13 23.36
N ASP A 126 -7.84 -2.04 22.55
CA ASP A 126 -6.45 -2.07 22.07
C ASP A 126 -6.02 -0.74 21.42
N ALA A 127 -6.98 0.00 20.80
CA ALA A 127 -6.67 1.31 20.21
C ALA A 127 -6.32 2.39 21.26
N TRP A 128 -6.65 2.19 22.53
CA TRP A 128 -6.56 3.23 23.57
C TRP A 128 -5.88 2.77 24.86
N GLU A 129 -5.69 1.48 25.09
CA GLU A 129 -5.02 0.95 26.28
C GLU A 129 -3.52 1.19 26.27
N ASP A 130 -2.90 1.19 25.07
CA ASP A 130 -1.49 1.55 24.92
C ASP A 130 -1.32 3.06 25.04
N PRO A 131 -0.58 3.56 26.06
CA PRO A 131 -0.39 4.99 26.28
C PRO A 131 0.43 5.67 25.17
N THR A 132 1.04 4.92 24.26
CA THR A 132 1.80 5.46 23.13
C THR A 132 0.94 5.62 21.86
N HIS A 133 -0.30 5.16 21.87
CA HIS A 133 -1.24 5.40 20.79
C HIS A 133 -1.74 6.84 20.80
N LEU A 134 -1.55 7.55 19.71
CA LEU A 134 -1.92 8.96 19.57
C LEU A 134 -3.30 9.14 18.96
N ARG A 135 -3.79 8.15 18.21
CA ARG A 135 -5.09 8.23 17.51
C ARG A 135 -5.66 6.87 17.18
N GLY A 136 -6.97 6.75 17.23
CA GLY A 136 -7.69 5.61 16.70
C GLY A 136 -8.00 5.77 15.21
N TYR A 137 -7.93 4.66 14.47
CA TYR A 137 -8.28 4.58 13.05
C TYR A 137 -9.63 3.89 12.86
N PHE A 138 -10.33 4.31 11.82
CA PHE A 138 -11.59 3.74 11.34
C PHE A 138 -11.46 3.44 9.84
N PRO A 139 -12.33 2.61 9.25
CA PRO A 139 -12.23 2.27 7.82
C PRO A 139 -12.09 3.49 6.90
N SER A 140 -12.88 4.53 7.12
CA SER A 140 -12.81 5.75 6.32
C SER A 140 -11.59 6.63 6.61
N SER A 141 -10.79 6.34 7.63
CA SER A 141 -9.55 7.08 7.90
C SER A 141 -8.55 6.97 6.75
N PHE A 142 -8.51 5.82 6.09
CA PHE A 142 -7.60 5.55 4.99
C PHE A 142 -7.95 6.29 3.69
N GLU A 143 -9.18 6.77 3.55
CA GLU A 143 -9.58 7.63 2.43
C GLU A 143 -8.86 8.98 2.44
N TYR A 144 -8.41 9.45 3.62
CA TYR A 144 -7.67 10.71 3.75
C TYR A 144 -6.25 10.65 3.18
N PHE A 145 -5.77 9.50 2.75
CA PHE A 145 -4.54 9.40 1.96
C PHE A 145 -4.77 9.55 0.45
N SER A 146 -5.97 9.98 0.05
CA SER A 146 -6.40 10.17 -1.33
C SER A 146 -6.59 11.66 -1.66
N GLN A 147 -5.99 12.17 -2.74
CA GLN A 147 -6.15 13.58 -3.18
C GLN A 147 -7.61 14.00 -3.35
N PRO A 148 -8.51 13.17 -3.90
CA PRO A 148 -9.92 13.52 -3.99
C PRO A 148 -10.59 13.93 -2.67
N MET A 149 -10.06 13.54 -1.50
CA MET A 149 -10.60 13.95 -0.20
C MET A 149 -10.37 15.42 0.12
N TYR A 150 -9.33 16.05 -0.44
CA TYR A 150 -8.91 17.42 -0.14
C TYR A 150 -9.62 18.49 -0.97
N TRP A 151 -10.75 18.18 -1.56
CA TRP A 151 -11.55 19.13 -2.34
C TRP A 151 -12.06 20.35 -1.55
N ARG A 152 -12.09 20.26 -0.22
CA ARG A 152 -12.52 21.37 0.66
C ARG A 152 -11.35 22.10 1.31
N ALA A 153 -10.29 21.42 1.62
CA ALA A 153 -9.17 21.96 2.38
C ALA A 153 -7.91 21.23 1.99
N ASP A 154 -6.88 21.98 1.69
CA ASP A 154 -5.54 21.48 1.43
C ASP A 154 -4.70 21.65 2.72
N TYR A 155 -4.12 20.54 3.19
CA TYR A 155 -3.19 20.52 4.32
C TYR A 155 -1.73 20.38 3.87
N GLY A 156 -1.46 20.62 2.58
CA GLY A 156 -0.13 20.46 1.99
C GLY A 156 0.21 19.01 1.64
N TYR A 157 -0.72 18.07 1.80
CA TYR A 157 -0.55 16.68 1.42
C TYR A 157 -0.53 16.51 -0.10
N LYS A 158 0.45 15.79 -0.63
CA LYS A 158 0.70 15.61 -2.07
C LYS A 158 0.51 14.18 -2.56
N GLY A 159 0.50 13.22 -1.63
CA GLY A 159 0.32 11.81 -1.95
C GLY A 159 -1.08 11.51 -2.48
N ASP A 160 -1.21 10.46 -3.26
CA ASP A 160 -2.50 9.97 -3.74
C ASP A 160 -2.54 8.44 -3.75
N PHE A 161 -3.38 7.91 -2.88
CA PHE A 161 -3.64 6.48 -2.78
C PHE A 161 -5.13 6.21 -2.93
N LYS A 162 -5.46 5.06 -3.51
CA LYS A 162 -6.81 4.55 -3.55
C LYS A 162 -6.93 3.42 -2.54
N SER A 163 -7.79 3.57 -1.54
CA SER A 163 -8.13 2.49 -0.63
C SER A 163 -8.97 1.47 -1.39
N GLU A 164 -8.44 0.27 -1.59
CA GLU A 164 -9.09 -0.81 -2.36
C GLU A 164 -10.01 -1.64 -1.46
N VAL A 165 -9.49 -2.05 -0.32
CA VAL A 165 -10.21 -2.86 0.65
C VAL A 165 -9.73 -2.56 2.06
N VAL A 166 -10.66 -2.62 3.01
CA VAL A 166 -10.36 -2.62 4.45
C VAL A 166 -10.95 -3.89 5.05
N ASN A 167 -10.06 -4.76 5.51
CA ASN A 167 -10.39 -5.98 6.22
C ASN A 167 -10.61 -5.67 7.70
N LEU A 168 -11.75 -6.06 8.24
CA LEU A 168 -12.12 -5.89 9.63
C LEU A 168 -12.03 -7.24 10.32
N TYR A 169 -11.05 -7.40 11.20
CA TYR A 169 -10.84 -8.66 11.92
C TYR A 169 -11.68 -8.69 13.18
N ILE A 170 -12.63 -9.64 13.22
CA ILE A 170 -13.44 -9.92 14.39
C ILE A 170 -12.94 -11.20 15.07
N GLU A 171 -12.88 -11.19 16.39
CA GLU A 171 -12.55 -12.37 17.16
C GLU A 171 -13.70 -13.38 17.13
N ASN A 172 -13.46 -14.63 17.58
CA ASN A 172 -14.45 -15.71 17.64
C ASN A 172 -15.64 -15.43 18.59
N LYS A 173 -16.14 -14.20 18.60
CA LYS A 173 -17.34 -13.77 19.37
C LYS A 173 -18.65 -14.02 18.61
N VAL A 174 -18.54 -14.49 17.36
CA VAL A 174 -19.72 -14.76 16.53
C VAL A 174 -20.38 -16.02 17.04
N LEU A 175 -21.62 -15.92 17.49
CA LEU A 175 -22.45 -17.06 17.86
C LEU A 175 -22.79 -17.84 16.58
N LYS A 176 -22.99 -19.16 16.73
CA LYS A 176 -23.32 -20.04 15.60
C LYS A 176 -24.57 -19.60 14.83
N ASP A 177 -25.47 -18.91 15.52
CA ASP A 177 -26.77 -18.51 14.98
C ASP A 177 -26.82 -17.03 14.57
N ASP A 178 -25.71 -16.28 14.68
CA ASP A 178 -25.66 -14.88 14.23
C ASP A 178 -25.82 -14.82 12.69
N THR A 179 -26.80 -14.06 12.23
CA THR A 179 -26.97 -13.75 10.82
C THR A 179 -25.93 -12.73 10.35
N ASN A 180 -25.72 -12.62 9.04
CA ASN A 180 -24.81 -11.61 8.49
C ASN A 180 -25.22 -10.18 8.88
N GLU A 181 -26.53 -9.90 8.90
CA GLU A 181 -27.09 -8.60 9.31
C GLU A 181 -26.76 -8.28 10.77
N GLU A 182 -26.85 -9.27 11.66
CA GLU A 182 -26.51 -9.11 13.07
C GLU A 182 -25.01 -8.87 13.26
N ILE A 183 -24.15 -9.60 12.54
CA ILE A 183 -22.70 -9.40 12.56
C ILE A 183 -22.36 -7.99 12.09
N ILE A 184 -22.92 -7.54 10.96
CA ILE A 184 -22.71 -6.20 10.42
C ILE A 184 -23.16 -5.15 11.44
N ARG A 185 -24.37 -5.30 12.01
CA ARG A 185 -24.90 -4.37 13.02
C ARG A 185 -23.95 -4.26 14.23
N LYS A 186 -23.45 -5.40 14.73
CA LYS A 186 -22.53 -5.43 15.86
C LYS A 186 -21.19 -4.76 15.53
N VAL A 187 -20.62 -5.08 14.37
CA VAL A 187 -19.37 -4.47 13.88
C VAL A 187 -19.50 -2.95 13.75
N MET A 188 -20.65 -2.45 13.28
CA MET A 188 -20.85 -1.03 13.03
C MET A 188 -21.24 -0.22 14.27
N HIS A 189 -21.79 -0.84 15.31
CA HIS A 189 -22.39 -0.13 16.42
C HIS A 189 -21.88 -0.53 17.80
N GLU A 190 -21.18 -1.66 17.92
CA GLU A 190 -20.74 -2.13 19.22
C GLU A 190 -19.21 -2.05 19.35
N ARG A 191 -18.75 -1.71 20.54
CA ARG A 191 -17.33 -1.63 20.89
C ARG A 191 -16.72 -3.04 20.99
N ASN A 192 -15.44 -3.16 20.66
CA ASN A 192 -14.66 -4.41 20.78
C ASN A 192 -15.14 -5.57 19.88
N TRP A 193 -15.92 -5.29 18.83
CA TRP A 193 -16.24 -6.29 17.83
C TRP A 193 -15.13 -6.47 16.81
N VAL A 194 -14.55 -5.38 16.37
CA VAL A 194 -13.36 -5.36 15.50
C VAL A 194 -12.15 -5.08 16.37
N SER A 195 -11.20 -5.99 16.43
CA SER A 195 -9.93 -5.80 17.15
C SER A 195 -8.93 -5.06 16.29
N GLU A 196 -8.74 -5.48 15.05
CA GLU A 196 -7.73 -4.98 14.12
C GLU A 196 -8.34 -4.74 12.74
N MET A 197 -7.76 -3.80 12.01
CA MET A 197 -8.04 -3.56 10.60
C MET A 197 -6.77 -3.71 9.77
N GLU A 198 -6.95 -4.18 8.53
CA GLU A 198 -5.92 -4.15 7.51
C GLU A 198 -6.46 -3.41 6.28
N ALA A 199 -5.89 -2.26 5.98
CA ALA A 199 -6.21 -1.51 4.78
C ALA A 199 -5.17 -1.80 3.69
N VAL A 200 -5.65 -2.08 2.48
CA VAL A 200 -4.81 -2.22 1.29
C VAL A 200 -5.09 -1.06 0.36
N LEU A 201 -4.05 -0.26 0.12
CA LEU A 201 -4.11 0.89 -0.76
C LEU A 201 -3.23 0.67 -1.98
N SER A 202 -3.61 1.32 -3.10
CA SER A 202 -2.81 1.40 -4.32
C SER A 202 -2.29 2.80 -4.51
N CYS A 203 -1.01 2.94 -4.83
CA CYS A 203 -0.39 4.23 -5.18
C CYS A 203 -0.87 4.68 -6.57
N ILE A 204 -1.40 5.89 -6.67
CA ILE A 204 -1.91 6.44 -7.93
C ILE A 204 -0.98 7.54 -8.44
N LYS A 205 -0.25 7.26 -9.50
CA LYS A 205 0.64 8.23 -10.14
C LYS A 205 0.27 8.43 -11.61
N PRO A 206 0.18 9.66 -12.10
CA PRO A 206 0.26 10.91 -11.33
C PRO A 206 -0.94 11.12 -10.40
N ALA A 207 -0.74 11.93 -9.35
CA ALA A 207 -1.80 12.23 -8.38
C ALA A 207 -3.05 12.79 -9.06
N ARG A 208 -4.22 12.32 -8.63
CA ARG A 208 -5.51 12.80 -9.10
C ARG A 208 -5.79 14.23 -8.61
N LYS A 209 -6.79 14.84 -9.17
CA LYS A 209 -7.27 16.15 -8.71
C LYS A 209 -8.04 16.02 -7.40
N ALA A 210 -7.97 17.05 -6.58
CA ALA A 210 -8.82 17.23 -5.40
C ALA A 210 -10.26 17.52 -5.85
N ASP A 211 -11.00 16.46 -6.18
CA ASP A 211 -12.37 16.53 -6.73
C ASP A 211 -13.26 15.49 -6.02
N LYS A 212 -14.36 16.00 -5.44
CA LYS A 212 -15.35 15.17 -4.75
C LYS A 212 -15.88 14.01 -5.61
N GLN A 213 -15.98 14.20 -6.93
CA GLN A 213 -16.50 13.19 -7.85
C GLN A 213 -15.53 12.02 -8.06
N LEU A 214 -14.24 12.21 -7.76
CA LEU A 214 -13.21 11.19 -7.88
C LEU A 214 -13.01 10.37 -6.59
N ARG A 215 -13.78 10.67 -5.54
CA ARG A 215 -13.73 9.89 -4.29
C ARG A 215 -14.16 8.46 -4.54
N SER A 216 -13.46 7.55 -3.91
CA SER A 216 -13.81 6.13 -3.87
C SER A 216 -14.01 5.69 -2.43
N VAL A 217 -14.95 4.78 -2.22
CA VAL A 217 -15.15 4.13 -0.92
C VAL A 217 -14.47 2.76 -0.99
N PRO A 218 -13.66 2.37 0.02
CA PRO A 218 -13.04 1.06 0.04
C PRO A 218 -14.10 -0.04 0.22
N ARG A 219 -13.85 -1.19 -0.37
CA ARG A 219 -14.63 -2.39 -0.04
C ARG A 219 -14.34 -2.80 1.40
N LEU A 220 -15.36 -3.03 2.19
CA LEU A 220 -15.22 -3.54 3.56
C LEU A 220 -15.43 -5.04 3.57
N GLN A 221 -14.52 -5.76 4.22
CA GLN A 221 -14.62 -7.20 4.42
C GLN A 221 -14.53 -7.51 5.92
N ILE A 222 -15.47 -8.27 6.44
CA ILE A 222 -15.44 -8.75 7.82
C ILE A 222 -14.84 -10.15 7.80
N LEU A 223 -13.71 -10.30 8.45
CA LEU A 223 -12.96 -11.55 8.52
C LEU A 223 -12.98 -12.10 9.95
N LYS A 224 -13.38 -13.35 10.11
CA LYS A 224 -13.31 -14.06 11.39
C LYS A 224 -11.86 -14.49 11.62
N ARG A 225 -11.27 -14.09 12.74
CA ARG A 225 -9.97 -14.62 13.17
C ARG A 225 -10.15 -16.07 13.60
N GLY A 226 -9.50 -17.01 12.90
CA GLY A 226 -9.43 -18.40 13.31
C GLY A 226 -8.53 -18.56 14.55
N PRO A 227 -8.65 -19.67 15.30
CA PRO A 227 -7.83 -19.94 16.49
C PRO A 227 -6.32 -20.03 16.22
N ASP A 228 -5.91 -20.12 14.97
CA ASP A 228 -4.53 -20.33 14.54
C ASP A 228 -3.80 -19.07 14.05
N LEU A 229 -4.45 -17.92 14.03
CA LEU A 229 -3.77 -16.67 13.71
C LEU A 229 -3.22 -16.06 14.98
N ASN A 230 -1.99 -16.48 15.31
CA ASN A 230 -1.21 -15.92 16.42
C ASN A 230 -1.08 -14.40 16.24
N PRO A 231 -1.43 -13.56 17.24
CA PRO A 231 -1.27 -12.11 17.18
C PRO A 231 0.20 -11.67 17.00
N GLU A 232 1.15 -12.56 17.23
CA GLU A 232 2.59 -12.30 17.06
C GLU A 232 3.09 -12.49 15.61
N GLY A 233 2.23 -12.41 14.61
CA GLY A 233 2.61 -12.00 13.26
C GLY A 233 3.48 -12.93 12.41
N GLN A 234 3.54 -14.25 12.67
CA GLN A 234 4.37 -15.13 11.84
C GLN A 234 3.70 -15.75 10.62
N ASN A 235 2.44 -15.45 10.33
CA ASN A 235 1.76 -16.08 9.20
C ASN A 235 1.02 -15.05 8.32
N GLY A 236 1.62 -14.66 7.21
CA GLY A 236 0.79 -14.03 6.20
C GLY A 236 1.48 -13.43 4.99
N ILE A 237 2.69 -12.92 5.10
CA ILE A 237 3.33 -12.29 3.93
C ILE A 237 4.45 -13.17 3.36
N GLY A 238 5.04 -14.05 4.14
CA GLY A 238 6.13 -14.94 3.70
C GLY A 238 5.77 -16.00 2.67
N ALA A 239 4.49 -16.34 2.50
CA ALA A 239 4.04 -17.36 1.53
C ALA A 239 3.54 -16.76 0.20
N GLN A 240 3.37 -15.45 0.09
CA GLN A 240 2.76 -14.82 -1.08
C GLN A 240 3.71 -14.04 -1.99
N GLY A 241 5.02 -14.11 -1.75
CA GLY A 241 6.04 -13.57 -2.68
C GLY A 241 6.12 -14.30 -4.04
N LYS A 242 5.38 -15.38 -4.23
CA LYS A 242 5.18 -16.03 -5.53
C LYS A 242 3.70 -15.94 -5.90
N GLN A 243 3.38 -15.00 -6.76
CA GLN A 243 2.07 -14.77 -7.39
C GLN A 243 1.08 -13.96 -6.52
N MET A 244 1.01 -12.65 -6.75
CA MET A 244 -0.24 -11.92 -6.63
C MET A 244 -1.21 -12.41 -7.72
N LYS A 245 -1.57 -13.68 -7.68
CA LYS A 245 -2.80 -14.19 -8.27
C LYS A 245 -3.84 -14.14 -7.17
N GLU A 246 -5.02 -13.58 -7.50
CA GLU A 246 -6.22 -13.55 -6.68
C GLU A 246 -6.15 -14.47 -5.47
N VAL A 247 -6.09 -13.89 -4.26
CA VAL A 247 -6.30 -14.67 -3.04
C VAL A 247 -7.77 -15.06 -3.03
N ARG A 248 -8.07 -16.14 -3.72
CA ARG A 248 -9.28 -16.90 -3.46
C ARG A 248 -9.05 -17.66 -2.17
N ASN A 249 -9.54 -17.09 -1.09
CA ASN A 249 -9.68 -17.85 0.13
C ASN A 249 -10.78 -18.88 -0.12
N ASP A 250 -10.42 -20.15 -0.24
CA ASP A 250 -11.35 -21.28 -0.52
C ASP A 250 -12.30 -21.62 0.65
N SER A 251 -12.38 -20.79 1.67
CA SER A 251 -13.38 -20.88 2.72
C SER A 251 -14.39 -19.75 2.58
N LYS A 252 -15.40 -19.94 1.73
CA LYS A 252 -16.55 -19.04 1.56
C LYS A 252 -17.31 -18.76 2.86
N ASP A 253 -17.05 -19.51 3.92
CA ASP A 253 -17.78 -19.45 5.18
C ASP A 253 -17.26 -18.42 6.17
N ASN A 254 -16.14 -17.72 5.87
CA ASN A 254 -15.48 -16.80 6.81
C ASN A 254 -15.49 -15.32 6.37
N VAL A 255 -16.10 -14.99 5.23
CA VAL A 255 -16.12 -13.63 4.70
C VAL A 255 -17.56 -13.13 4.60
N VAL A 256 -17.84 -12.00 5.25
CA VAL A 256 -19.08 -11.23 5.05
C VAL A 256 -18.69 -9.98 4.27
N GLU A 257 -19.13 -9.87 3.02
CA GLU A 257 -18.92 -8.68 2.21
C GLU A 257 -20.03 -7.66 2.48
N LEU A 258 -19.63 -6.43 2.76
CA LEU A 258 -20.54 -5.29 2.72
C LEU A 258 -20.49 -4.75 1.29
N VAL A 259 -21.56 -5.03 0.54
CA VAL A 259 -21.77 -4.45 -0.79
C VAL A 259 -22.81 -3.34 -0.64
N ASP A 260 -22.45 -2.12 -1.11
CA ASP A 260 -23.39 -1.00 -1.22
C ASP A 260 -24.48 -1.26 -2.23
#